data_cd2d5dc51f741e1907f1341fc3daca33
#
_entry.id   cd2d5dc51f741e1907f1341fc3daca33
#
_cell.length_a   1.000
_cell.length_b   1.000
_cell.length_c   1.000
_cell.angle_alpha   90.00
_cell.angle_beta   90.00
_cell.angle_gamma   90.00
#
_symmetry.space_group_name_H-M   'P 1'
#
loop_
_entity.id
_entity.type
_entity.pdbx_description
1 polymer ?
#
loop_
_entity_poly.entity_id
_entity_poly.type
_entity_poly.pdbx_seq_one_letter_code
_entity_poly.pdbx_strand_id
1 'polypeptide(L)'
;MRGTADPQVADQVLRYISNARWFAGKGRRVEFRSLTALPWLREVSDFFRPAAPPGVRFEIAEVAYPPEEDPEPVSGTPAQVEEDVESAQESMISEPPEMIWESDPSPTEYYHLAVSYRPAPHAELHHAEIGRFTDPDLGPVVAYDATQDPEACRVILGALLAGRKLRSPDSEARFNATAASGIRADLESRPFTGQQSNTSVMLGEIAILKLFRRLELGHNLDIEVHAALNAAGISDVAGLFGWIEGSWVSDGRQLDADLAMVIEQLAGAVDGWDLALQSLRAENAPTKIKTDSSFAAEAEALGRALAEIHHALRTSFATAKVLGARTAMIMMDRLHEAARIAPALAQHVPGLLRCFDELGAETLDTQRVHGDFHLGQTLHTPAGWKIIDFEGEPAKTIAERRLPDSVWRDVAGMLRSFDYAAASVPAPHSPAWAAQCRAAFLRGYVDGELDETEQSVLRAYEADKAIYEVVYEMRNRPDWIGIPLRAIAELAAENQDPGELASPTKERGELASPATE
;
A
#
# COMPACT_ATOMS: atom_id res chain seq x y z
N MET A 1 -18.98 -28.45 -14.97
CA MET A 1 -19.53 -28.10 -13.65
C MET A 1 -18.76 -28.93 -12.63
N ARG A 2 -17.65 -28.43 -12.08
CA ARG A 2 -17.12 -28.98 -10.82
C ARG A 2 -17.89 -28.27 -9.73
N GLY A 3 -18.84 -29.02 -9.10
CA GLY A 3 -19.67 -28.53 -8.00
C GLY A 3 -18.81 -28.11 -6.81
N THR A 4 -19.48 -27.51 -5.82
CA THR A 4 -18.95 -27.18 -4.49
C THR A 4 -17.87 -28.19 -4.08
N ALA A 5 -16.69 -27.67 -3.68
CA ALA A 5 -15.57 -28.51 -3.22
C ALA A 5 -16.08 -29.55 -2.22
N ASP A 6 -15.48 -30.74 -2.23
CA ASP A 6 -15.72 -31.76 -1.18
C ASP A 6 -15.73 -31.04 0.18
N PRO A 7 -16.78 -31.19 1.01
CA PRO A 7 -16.87 -30.48 2.28
C PRO A 7 -15.61 -30.65 3.15
N GLN A 8 -14.94 -31.78 3.06
CA GLN A 8 -13.70 -32.03 3.79
C GLN A 8 -12.53 -31.18 3.26
N VAL A 9 -12.46 -30.99 1.95
CA VAL A 9 -11.44 -30.11 1.32
C VAL A 9 -11.74 -28.66 1.68
N ALA A 10 -12.99 -28.22 1.55
CA ALA A 10 -13.43 -26.88 1.90
C ALA A 10 -13.08 -26.50 3.34
N ASP A 11 -13.36 -27.41 4.30
CA ASP A 11 -13.06 -27.20 5.73
C ASP A 11 -11.55 -27.06 6.00
N GLN A 12 -10.72 -27.89 5.37
CA GLN A 12 -9.27 -27.84 5.55
C GLN A 12 -8.67 -26.55 4.95
N VAL A 13 -9.09 -26.18 3.74
CA VAL A 13 -8.65 -24.96 3.05
C VAL A 13 -9.09 -23.72 3.81
N LEU A 14 -10.36 -23.66 4.24
CA LEU A 14 -10.86 -22.52 5.02
C LEU A 14 -10.12 -22.36 6.35
N ARG A 15 -9.86 -23.49 7.03
CA ARG A 15 -9.05 -23.49 8.26
C ARG A 15 -7.64 -22.96 8.03
N TYR A 16 -6.99 -23.38 6.93
CA TYR A 16 -5.67 -22.89 6.56
C TYR A 16 -5.70 -21.37 6.30
N ILE A 17 -6.64 -20.90 5.47
CA ILE A 17 -6.78 -19.47 5.13
C ILE A 17 -7.06 -18.64 6.40
N SER A 18 -8.02 -19.06 7.24
CA SER A 18 -8.43 -18.31 8.42
C SER A 18 -7.31 -18.14 9.46
N ASN A 19 -6.35 -19.07 9.50
CA ASN A 19 -5.17 -18.97 10.36
C ASN A 19 -4.00 -18.18 9.73
N ALA A 20 -4.08 -17.89 8.43
CA ALA A 20 -3.04 -17.17 7.73
C ALA A 20 -2.97 -15.70 8.15
N ARG A 21 -1.76 -15.14 8.22
CA ARG A 21 -1.58 -13.71 8.60
C ARG A 21 -2.21 -12.76 7.58
N TRP A 22 -2.14 -13.09 6.31
CA TRP A 22 -2.65 -12.32 5.18
C TRP A 22 -4.17 -12.41 5.00
N PHE A 23 -4.89 -13.17 5.84
CA PHE A 23 -6.34 -13.27 5.73
C PHE A 23 -7.03 -12.02 6.29
N ALA A 24 -7.78 -11.31 5.44
CA ALA A 24 -8.46 -10.05 5.80
C ALA A 24 -9.74 -10.26 6.63
N GLY A 25 -10.35 -11.45 6.56
CA GLY A 25 -11.62 -11.78 7.24
C GLY A 25 -11.51 -12.16 8.72
N LYS A 26 -10.40 -11.82 9.41
CA LYS A 26 -10.22 -12.18 10.82
C LYS A 26 -11.33 -11.60 11.70
N GLY A 27 -11.93 -12.45 12.53
CA GLY A 27 -13.03 -12.05 13.45
C GLY A 27 -14.39 -11.93 12.77
N ARG A 28 -14.51 -12.08 11.46
CA ARG A 28 -15.78 -12.06 10.71
C ARG A 28 -16.29 -13.48 10.48
N ARG A 29 -17.63 -13.63 10.37
CA ARG A 29 -18.22 -14.87 9.89
C ARG A 29 -17.89 -15.07 8.42
N VAL A 30 -17.35 -16.23 8.08
CA VAL A 30 -16.81 -16.54 6.75
C VAL A 30 -17.51 -17.75 6.19
N GLU A 31 -17.90 -17.70 4.93
CA GLU A 31 -18.51 -18.79 4.19
C GLU A 31 -17.64 -19.15 2.97
N PHE A 32 -17.21 -20.39 2.91
CA PHE A 32 -16.48 -20.92 1.76
C PHE A 32 -17.45 -21.21 0.62
N ARG A 33 -17.25 -20.63 -0.55
CA ARG A 33 -18.12 -20.78 -1.74
C ARG A 33 -17.60 -21.81 -2.72
N SER A 34 -16.34 -21.64 -3.14
CA SER A 34 -15.76 -22.53 -4.14
C SER A 34 -14.24 -22.60 -4.02
N LEU A 35 -13.66 -23.63 -4.64
CA LEU A 35 -12.21 -23.76 -4.88
C LEU A 35 -12.00 -24.06 -6.36
N THR A 36 -11.42 -23.14 -7.09
CA THR A 36 -11.11 -23.32 -8.51
C THR A 36 -9.64 -23.63 -8.70
N ALA A 37 -9.34 -24.82 -9.25
CA ALA A 37 -7.99 -25.22 -9.59
C ALA A 37 -7.60 -24.67 -10.96
N LEU A 38 -6.45 -23.98 -11.04
CA LEU A 38 -5.81 -23.63 -12.30
C LEU A 38 -5.04 -24.85 -12.86
N PRO A 39 -4.60 -24.80 -14.13
CA PRO A 39 -3.90 -25.94 -14.75
C PRO A 39 -2.63 -26.31 -13.99
N TRP A 40 -2.30 -27.60 -14.02
CA TRP A 40 -1.04 -28.12 -13.49
C TRP A 40 0.17 -27.47 -14.17
N LEU A 41 1.15 -27.05 -13.37
CA LEU A 41 2.38 -26.44 -13.87
C LEU A 41 3.31 -27.43 -14.57
N ARG A 42 3.08 -28.73 -14.38
CA ARG A 42 3.79 -29.84 -15.04
C ARG A 42 2.79 -30.91 -15.46
N GLU A 43 3.24 -31.80 -16.32
CA GLU A 43 2.46 -32.97 -16.72
C GLU A 43 2.18 -33.90 -15.52
N VAL A 44 0.92 -34.27 -15.34
CA VAL A 44 0.47 -35.15 -14.25
C VAL A 44 1.24 -36.48 -14.26
N SER A 45 1.57 -37.01 -15.44
CA SER A 45 2.34 -38.24 -15.61
C SER A 45 3.73 -38.19 -14.96
N ASP A 46 4.30 -36.99 -14.82
CA ASP A 46 5.62 -36.83 -14.18
C ASP A 46 5.54 -37.04 -12.66
N PHE A 47 4.40 -36.76 -12.03
CA PHE A 47 4.19 -36.93 -10.59
C PHE A 47 4.43 -38.37 -10.10
N PHE A 48 4.14 -39.35 -10.94
CA PHE A 48 4.24 -40.75 -10.58
C PHE A 48 5.63 -41.38 -10.82
N ARG A 49 6.60 -40.58 -11.25
CA ARG A 49 7.98 -41.06 -11.46
C ARG A 49 8.75 -41.08 -10.13
N PRO A 50 9.71 -42.05 -9.95
CA PRO A 50 10.60 -42.04 -8.80
C PRO A 50 11.35 -40.69 -8.69
N ALA A 51 11.43 -40.15 -7.49
CA ALA A 51 12.07 -38.85 -7.22
C ALA A 51 11.53 -37.66 -8.05
N ALA A 52 10.26 -37.73 -8.47
CA ALA A 52 9.62 -36.63 -9.16
C ALA A 52 9.48 -35.43 -8.23
N PRO A 53 9.62 -34.20 -8.75
CA PRO A 53 9.23 -33.01 -8.00
C PRO A 53 7.73 -33.02 -7.73
N PRO A 54 7.25 -32.22 -6.74
CA PRO A 54 5.83 -32.15 -6.40
C PRO A 54 4.95 -31.77 -7.58
N GLY A 55 3.70 -32.19 -7.58
CA GLY A 55 2.66 -31.56 -8.38
C GLY A 55 2.44 -30.15 -7.88
N VAL A 56 2.40 -29.16 -8.77
CA VAL A 56 2.20 -27.76 -8.40
C VAL A 56 1.11 -27.16 -9.26
N ARG A 57 0.15 -26.49 -8.63
CA ARG A 57 -0.83 -25.65 -9.31
C ARG A 57 -1.26 -24.50 -8.41
N PHE A 58 -1.93 -23.52 -8.98
CA PHE A 58 -2.58 -22.45 -8.25
C PHE A 58 -4.05 -22.79 -8.02
N GLU A 59 -4.57 -22.41 -6.87
CA GLU A 59 -5.96 -22.60 -6.52
C GLU A 59 -6.54 -21.28 -6.03
N ILE A 60 -7.78 -20.98 -6.45
CA ILE A 60 -8.49 -19.77 -6.07
C ILE A 60 -9.64 -20.17 -5.16
N ALA A 61 -9.55 -19.79 -3.91
CA ALA A 61 -10.62 -19.96 -2.93
C ALA A 61 -11.53 -18.75 -2.97
N GLU A 62 -12.82 -18.98 -3.17
CA GLU A 62 -13.86 -17.97 -3.11
C GLU A 62 -14.51 -17.99 -1.73
N VAL A 63 -14.52 -16.83 -1.08
CA VAL A 63 -14.98 -16.67 0.29
C VAL A 63 -16.00 -15.53 0.34
N ALA A 64 -17.14 -15.76 0.98
CA ALA A 64 -18.16 -14.74 1.19
C ALA A 64 -18.30 -14.38 2.66
N TYR A 65 -18.76 -13.17 2.89
CA TYR A 65 -19.06 -12.64 4.22
C TYR A 65 -20.58 -12.41 4.31
N PRO A 66 -21.33 -13.33 4.93
CA PRO A 66 -22.75 -13.12 5.14
C PRO A 66 -22.96 -11.87 6.02
N PRO A 67 -24.05 -11.10 5.80
CA PRO A 67 -24.36 -9.96 6.65
C PRO A 67 -24.43 -10.42 8.10
N GLU A 68 -23.89 -9.60 9.00
CA GLU A 68 -24.07 -9.82 10.43
C GLU A 68 -25.59 -9.77 10.71
N GLU A 69 -26.13 -10.83 11.30
CA GLU A 69 -27.49 -10.82 11.82
C GLU A 69 -27.50 -9.76 12.94
N ASP A 70 -28.37 -8.74 12.84
CA ASP A 70 -28.54 -7.76 13.91
C ASP A 70 -28.66 -8.50 15.24
N PRO A 71 -27.83 -8.17 16.25
CA PRO A 71 -27.94 -8.85 17.53
C PRO A 71 -29.34 -8.63 18.07
N GLU A 72 -30.07 -9.73 18.37
CA GLU A 72 -31.34 -9.62 19.08
C GLU A 72 -31.11 -8.72 20.31
N PRO A 73 -31.99 -7.76 20.59
CA PRO A 73 -31.81 -6.85 21.72
C PRO A 73 -31.72 -7.66 23.01
N VAL A 74 -30.50 -7.80 23.51
CA VAL A 74 -30.26 -8.46 24.81
C VAL A 74 -30.83 -7.56 25.90
N SER A 75 -31.96 -7.95 26.43
CA SER A 75 -32.48 -7.42 27.68
C SER A 75 -31.62 -7.94 28.84
N GLY A 76 -30.59 -7.20 29.22
CA GLY A 76 -29.71 -7.57 30.32
C GLY A 76 -28.80 -6.41 30.72
N THR A 77 -28.91 -6.03 31.97
CA THR A 77 -28.19 -4.99 32.72
C THR A 77 -26.66 -5.07 32.52
N PRO A 78 -25.92 -3.96 32.42
CA PRO A 78 -24.46 -3.97 32.20
C PRO A 78 -23.73 -4.45 33.48
N ALA A 79 -22.96 -5.53 33.32
CA ALA A 79 -21.95 -5.94 34.30
C ALA A 79 -20.58 -5.43 33.85
N GLN A 80 -19.91 -4.78 34.77
CA GLN A 80 -18.53 -4.25 34.67
C GLN A 80 -17.55 -5.33 34.23
N VAL A 81 -16.66 -4.99 33.30
CA VAL A 81 -15.40 -5.70 33.06
C VAL A 81 -14.27 -4.68 33.23
N GLU A 82 -13.62 -4.78 34.38
CA GLU A 82 -12.33 -4.12 34.62
C GLU A 82 -11.17 -4.96 34.06
N GLU A 83 -10.23 -4.27 33.45
CA GLU A 83 -8.78 -4.46 33.39
C GLU A 83 -8.20 -5.85 33.03
N ASP A 84 -7.52 -5.85 31.85
CA ASP A 84 -6.15 -6.39 31.75
C ASP A 84 -5.40 -5.65 30.62
N VAL A 85 -4.74 -4.55 30.99
CA VAL A 85 -3.83 -3.77 30.15
C VAL A 85 -2.44 -3.84 30.76
N GLU A 86 -1.69 -4.91 30.42
CA GLU A 86 -0.23 -4.91 30.60
C GLU A 86 0.38 -6.08 29.81
N SER A 87 0.70 -5.85 28.52
CA SER A 87 1.83 -6.50 27.80
C SER A 87 1.78 -6.26 26.28
N ALA A 88 1.86 -5.03 25.82
CA ALA A 88 2.00 -4.71 24.40
C ALA A 88 2.88 -3.47 24.18
N GLN A 89 4.07 -3.50 24.74
CA GLN A 89 5.06 -2.45 24.55
C GLN A 89 6.37 -3.03 24.02
N GLU A 90 6.37 -3.61 22.83
CA GLU A 90 7.60 -3.85 22.04
C GLU A 90 7.24 -4.54 20.71
N SER A 91 6.56 -3.85 19.81
CA SER A 91 6.50 -4.21 18.37
C SER A 91 5.67 -3.19 17.58
N MET A 92 6.07 -1.93 17.56
CA MET A 92 5.30 -0.91 16.85
C MET A 92 6.19 -0.03 15.97
N ILE A 93 6.77 -0.63 14.94
CA ILE A 93 7.16 0.08 13.73
C ILE A 93 6.76 -0.85 12.58
N SER A 94 5.50 -0.89 12.25
CA SER A 94 4.97 -1.58 11.08
C SER A 94 3.87 -0.73 10.48
N GLU A 95 3.77 -0.82 9.16
CA GLU A 95 2.82 -0.18 8.25
C GLU A 95 1.52 0.30 8.89
N PRO A 96 0.98 1.46 8.47
CA PRO A 96 -0.27 1.95 9.00
C PRO A 96 -1.36 0.88 8.79
N PRO A 97 -2.15 0.56 9.83
CA PRO A 97 -3.28 -0.35 9.67
C PRO A 97 -4.19 0.21 8.57
N GLU A 98 -4.59 -0.65 7.64
CA GLU A 98 -5.54 -0.31 6.56
C GLU A 98 -6.73 0.43 7.15
N MET A 99 -6.91 1.70 6.78
CA MET A 99 -8.13 2.43 7.11
C MET A 99 -9.24 1.90 6.23
N ILE A 100 -10.07 1.08 6.83
CA ILE A 100 -11.37 0.73 6.24
C ILE A 100 -12.27 1.96 6.42
N TRP A 101 -12.27 2.86 5.42
CA TRP A 101 -13.51 3.56 5.14
C TRP A 101 -14.48 2.47 4.73
N GLU A 102 -15.69 2.47 5.25
CA GLU A 102 -16.73 1.53 4.86
C GLU A 102 -16.96 1.62 3.33
N SER A 103 -16.03 1.08 2.55
CA SER A 103 -16.34 0.57 1.24
C SER A 103 -17.24 -0.62 1.51
N ASP A 104 -18.43 -0.59 0.95
CA ASP A 104 -19.40 -1.69 0.99
C ASP A 104 -18.62 -3.00 0.85
N PRO A 105 -18.47 -3.82 1.92
CA PRO A 105 -17.54 -4.93 1.89
C PRO A 105 -17.96 -5.80 0.72
N SER A 106 -17.09 -5.99 -0.24
CA SER A 106 -17.39 -6.90 -1.35
C SER A 106 -17.90 -8.19 -0.73
N PRO A 107 -19.13 -8.63 -1.03
CA PRO A 107 -19.70 -9.81 -0.39
C PRO A 107 -18.89 -11.06 -0.67
N THR A 108 -17.93 -10.98 -1.58
CA THR A 108 -17.09 -12.08 -2.05
C THR A 108 -15.64 -11.63 -2.24
N GLU A 109 -14.71 -12.36 -1.65
CA GLU A 109 -13.26 -12.19 -1.82
C GLU A 109 -12.65 -13.46 -2.43
N TYR A 110 -11.55 -13.28 -3.18
CA TYR A 110 -10.81 -14.35 -3.81
C TYR A 110 -9.42 -14.46 -3.19
N TYR A 111 -9.07 -15.65 -2.72
CA TYR A 111 -7.78 -15.93 -2.11
C TYR A 111 -6.97 -16.91 -2.94
N HIS A 112 -5.74 -16.53 -3.27
CA HIS A 112 -4.82 -17.33 -4.05
C HIS A 112 -3.97 -18.24 -3.17
N LEU A 113 -4.00 -19.53 -3.48
CA LEU A 113 -3.18 -20.56 -2.87
C LEU A 113 -2.23 -21.14 -3.94
N ALA A 114 -0.94 -20.95 -3.79
CA ALA A 114 0.05 -21.73 -4.52
C ALA A 114 0.24 -23.06 -3.77
N VAL A 115 -0.12 -24.16 -4.39
CA VAL A 115 -0.18 -25.48 -3.69
C VAL A 115 0.81 -26.45 -4.30
N SER A 116 1.61 -27.11 -3.43
CA SER A 116 2.42 -28.27 -3.79
C SER A 116 1.78 -29.55 -3.26
N TYR A 117 1.73 -30.57 -4.10
CA TYR A 117 1.12 -31.86 -3.79
C TYR A 117 2.17 -32.96 -3.76
N ARG A 118 2.14 -33.78 -2.70
CA ARG A 118 3.04 -34.90 -2.53
C ARG A 118 2.28 -36.20 -2.23
N PRO A 119 2.75 -37.37 -2.69
CA PRO A 119 2.07 -38.66 -2.45
C PRO A 119 2.16 -39.13 -0.99
N ALA A 120 3.06 -38.55 -0.20
CA ALA A 120 3.28 -38.87 1.19
C ALA A 120 3.67 -37.63 2.01
N PRO A 121 3.47 -37.66 3.34
CA PRO A 121 3.89 -36.57 4.21
C PRO A 121 5.39 -36.29 4.11
N HIS A 122 5.75 -34.99 4.06
CA HIS A 122 7.13 -34.52 4.02
C HIS A 122 7.46 -33.82 5.35
N ALA A 123 8.46 -34.35 6.06
CA ALA A 123 8.74 -33.91 7.44
C ALA A 123 9.12 -32.41 7.53
N GLU A 124 9.89 -31.90 6.58
CA GLU A 124 10.34 -30.50 6.56
C GLU A 124 9.21 -29.52 6.25
N LEU A 125 8.12 -29.98 5.60
CA LEU A 125 6.98 -29.16 5.20
C LEU A 125 5.79 -29.24 6.16
N HIS A 126 5.93 -29.93 7.29
CA HIS A 126 4.83 -30.14 8.24
C HIS A 126 4.15 -28.80 8.66
N HIS A 127 4.95 -27.76 8.86
CA HIS A 127 4.45 -26.44 9.25
C HIS A 127 3.62 -25.73 8.17
N ALA A 128 3.73 -26.18 6.92
CA ALA A 128 3.07 -25.64 5.74
C ALA A 128 1.94 -26.54 5.21
N GLU A 129 1.56 -27.61 5.95
CA GLU A 129 0.49 -28.54 5.53
C GLU A 129 -0.86 -27.80 5.47
N ILE A 130 -1.48 -27.76 4.29
CA ILE A 130 -2.83 -27.24 4.07
C ILE A 130 -3.86 -28.31 4.43
N GLY A 131 -3.60 -29.55 3.97
CA GLY A 131 -4.47 -30.66 4.25
C GLY A 131 -4.15 -31.94 3.50
N ARG A 132 -5.01 -32.94 3.66
CA ARG A 132 -4.90 -34.26 3.02
C ARG A 132 -6.17 -34.54 2.26
N PHE A 133 -6.06 -34.73 0.97
CA PHE A 133 -7.22 -34.94 0.10
C PHE A 133 -7.00 -36.11 -0.84
N THR A 134 -8.07 -36.45 -1.57
CA THR A 134 -7.96 -37.28 -2.78
C THR A 134 -8.14 -36.36 -3.98
N ASP A 135 -7.05 -36.04 -4.67
CA ASP A 135 -7.10 -35.26 -5.91
C ASP A 135 -7.58 -36.14 -7.07
N PRO A 136 -8.43 -35.64 -7.96
CA PRO A 136 -8.96 -36.42 -9.08
C PRO A 136 -7.91 -36.94 -10.04
N ASP A 137 -6.79 -36.21 -10.21
CA ASP A 137 -5.73 -36.54 -11.17
C ASP A 137 -4.58 -37.30 -10.48
N LEU A 138 -4.29 -37.01 -9.21
CA LEU A 138 -3.12 -37.54 -8.47
C LEU A 138 -3.48 -38.63 -7.47
N GLY A 139 -4.75 -38.86 -7.14
CA GLY A 139 -5.17 -39.75 -6.07
C GLY A 139 -4.93 -39.17 -4.67
N PRO A 140 -4.67 -40.03 -3.64
CA PRO A 140 -4.39 -39.55 -2.29
C PRO A 140 -3.11 -38.72 -2.21
N VAL A 141 -3.19 -37.48 -1.68
CA VAL A 141 -2.08 -36.54 -1.61
C VAL A 141 -2.09 -35.75 -0.30
N VAL A 142 -0.94 -35.21 0.05
CA VAL A 142 -0.78 -34.18 1.08
C VAL A 142 -0.45 -32.87 0.36
N ALA A 143 -1.23 -31.84 0.64
CA ALA A 143 -1.09 -30.51 0.07
C ALA A 143 -0.37 -29.57 1.03
N TYR A 144 0.57 -28.79 0.50
CA TYR A 144 1.36 -27.82 1.23
C TYR A 144 1.33 -26.45 0.55
N ASP A 145 1.55 -25.38 1.30
CA ASP A 145 1.83 -24.08 0.70
C ASP A 145 3.14 -24.15 -0.08
N ALA A 146 3.05 -23.96 -1.40
CA ALA A 146 4.17 -24.07 -2.32
C ALA A 146 5.28 -23.03 -2.05
N THR A 147 4.94 -21.91 -1.38
CA THR A 147 5.93 -20.89 -0.99
C THR A 147 6.92 -21.37 0.06
N GLN A 148 6.57 -22.44 0.80
CA GLN A 148 7.40 -23.09 1.80
C GLN A 148 8.14 -24.30 1.26
N ASP A 149 7.86 -24.70 0.01
CA ASP A 149 8.44 -25.86 -0.65
C ASP A 149 9.46 -25.44 -1.72
N PRO A 150 10.78 -25.58 -1.48
CA PRO A 150 11.80 -25.16 -2.43
C PRO A 150 11.71 -25.85 -3.81
N GLU A 151 11.23 -27.10 -3.86
CA GLU A 151 11.04 -27.79 -5.13
C GLU A 151 9.85 -27.23 -5.91
N ALA A 152 8.77 -26.85 -5.21
CA ALA A 152 7.63 -26.19 -5.83
C ALA A 152 8.01 -24.79 -6.33
N CYS A 153 8.78 -24.03 -5.58
CA CYS A 153 9.30 -22.72 -6.04
C CYS A 153 10.12 -22.86 -7.32
N ARG A 154 10.95 -23.91 -7.46
CA ARG A 154 11.68 -24.19 -8.71
C ARG A 154 10.74 -24.50 -9.87
N VAL A 155 9.64 -25.22 -9.62
CA VAL A 155 8.63 -25.50 -10.66
C VAL A 155 7.95 -24.22 -11.12
N ILE A 156 7.55 -23.35 -10.19
CA ILE A 156 6.92 -22.04 -10.49
C ILE A 156 7.88 -21.18 -11.30
N LEU A 157 9.12 -21.02 -10.82
CA LEU A 157 10.13 -20.22 -11.49
C LEU A 157 10.49 -20.78 -12.88
N GLY A 158 10.58 -22.10 -13.00
CA GLY A 158 10.79 -22.76 -14.29
C GLY A 158 9.66 -22.51 -15.29
N ALA A 159 8.41 -22.49 -14.83
CA ALA A 159 7.25 -22.14 -15.66
C ALA A 159 7.29 -20.68 -16.11
N LEU A 160 7.70 -19.75 -15.21
CA LEU A 160 7.86 -18.34 -15.54
C LEU A 160 8.94 -18.13 -16.61
N LEU A 161 10.12 -18.67 -16.39
CA LEU A 161 11.25 -18.52 -17.33
C LEU A 161 10.99 -19.14 -18.71
N ALA A 162 10.13 -20.18 -18.75
CA ALA A 162 9.69 -20.78 -20.00
C ALA A 162 8.55 -20.02 -20.69
N GLY A 163 8.04 -18.93 -20.10
CA GLY A 163 6.91 -18.16 -20.64
C GLY A 163 5.67 -19.04 -20.87
N ARG A 164 5.36 -19.95 -19.93
CA ARG A 164 4.31 -20.95 -20.12
C ARG A 164 2.92 -20.33 -20.20
N LYS A 165 2.09 -20.92 -21.04
CA LYS A 165 0.66 -20.64 -21.10
C LYS A 165 -0.09 -21.96 -20.97
N LEU A 166 -0.72 -22.16 -19.85
CA LEU A 166 -1.36 -23.39 -19.44
C LEU A 166 -2.88 -23.19 -19.43
N ARG A 167 -3.62 -24.14 -20.02
CA ARG A 167 -5.07 -24.03 -20.16
C ARG A 167 -5.77 -25.30 -19.71
N SER A 168 -6.91 -25.12 -19.08
CA SER A 168 -7.95 -26.10 -18.88
C SER A 168 -9.27 -25.58 -19.50
N PRO A 169 -10.35 -26.36 -19.52
CA PRO A 169 -11.63 -25.89 -20.09
C PRO A 169 -12.16 -24.60 -19.45
N ASP A 170 -11.97 -24.42 -18.14
CA ASP A 170 -12.59 -23.33 -17.37
C ASP A 170 -11.53 -22.41 -16.71
N SER A 171 -10.24 -22.60 -17.00
CA SER A 171 -9.19 -21.76 -16.39
C SER A 171 -7.90 -21.71 -17.22
N GLU A 172 -7.12 -20.65 -17.02
CA GLU A 172 -5.81 -20.44 -17.64
C GLU A 172 -4.82 -19.90 -16.60
N ALA A 173 -3.55 -20.31 -16.72
CA ALA A 173 -2.43 -19.64 -16.03
C ALA A 173 -1.41 -19.21 -17.08
N ARG A 174 -1.04 -17.91 -17.07
CA ARG A 174 -0.11 -17.32 -18.00
C ARG A 174 1.11 -16.78 -17.26
N PHE A 175 2.28 -17.17 -17.72
CA PHE A 175 3.56 -16.80 -17.15
C PHE A 175 4.28 -15.84 -18.12
N ASN A 176 4.46 -14.61 -17.70
CA ASN A 176 5.03 -13.55 -18.52
C ASN A 176 6.45 -13.24 -18.01
N ALA A 177 7.46 -13.75 -18.70
CA ALA A 177 8.85 -13.43 -18.39
C ALA A 177 9.30 -12.17 -19.15
N THR A 178 10.09 -11.33 -18.48
CA THR A 178 10.81 -10.22 -19.12
C THR A 178 12.18 -10.69 -19.61
N ALA A 179 12.87 -9.86 -20.39
CA ALA A 179 14.22 -10.18 -20.91
C ALA A 179 15.33 -10.03 -19.85
N ALA A 180 15.01 -9.98 -18.57
CA ALA A 180 15.98 -9.75 -17.50
C ALA A 180 16.99 -10.91 -17.39
N SER A 181 18.26 -10.59 -17.29
CA SER A 181 19.36 -11.52 -17.14
C SER A 181 19.59 -11.90 -15.68
N GLY A 182 20.04 -13.13 -15.44
CA GLY A 182 20.52 -13.60 -14.13
C GLY A 182 19.55 -14.48 -13.34
N ILE A 183 18.26 -14.51 -13.67
CA ILE A 183 17.31 -15.43 -13.04
C ILE A 183 17.44 -16.83 -13.64
N ARG A 184 17.50 -17.85 -12.77
CA ARG A 184 17.53 -19.26 -13.13
C ARG A 184 16.54 -20.03 -12.27
N ALA A 185 16.01 -21.12 -12.79
CA ALA A 185 15.03 -21.94 -12.09
C ALA A 185 15.60 -22.67 -10.84
N ASP A 186 16.90 -22.84 -10.75
CA ASP A 186 17.59 -23.54 -9.66
C ASP A 186 18.05 -22.62 -8.51
N LEU A 187 17.63 -21.36 -8.48
CA LEU A 187 17.88 -20.48 -7.35
C LEU A 187 17.31 -21.07 -6.06
N GLU A 188 18.08 -20.96 -4.98
CA GLU A 188 17.62 -21.31 -3.65
C GLU A 188 16.46 -20.41 -3.26
N SER A 189 15.35 -20.99 -2.80
CA SER A 189 14.20 -20.21 -2.33
C SER A 189 14.11 -20.24 -0.81
N ARG A 190 13.86 -19.09 -0.22
CA ARG A 190 13.64 -18.92 1.23
C ARG A 190 12.44 -18.01 1.47
N PRO A 191 11.43 -18.46 2.24
CA PRO A 191 10.31 -17.60 2.60
C PRO A 191 10.78 -16.36 3.38
N PHE A 192 10.24 -15.21 3.04
CA PHE A 192 10.44 -13.99 3.82
C PHE A 192 9.53 -14.00 5.05
N THR A 193 10.09 -13.73 6.23
CA THR A 193 9.37 -13.83 7.50
C THR A 193 8.79 -12.50 8.00
N GLY A 194 9.03 -11.39 7.30
CA GLY A 194 8.50 -10.07 7.65
C GLY A 194 6.96 -9.99 7.56
N GLN A 195 6.38 -8.94 8.13
CA GLN A 195 4.94 -8.69 8.02
C GLN A 195 4.61 -8.14 6.64
N GLN A 196 3.73 -8.80 5.91
CA GLN A 196 3.24 -8.37 4.59
C GLN A 196 1.83 -8.90 4.36
N SER A 197 1.01 -8.14 3.66
CA SER A 197 -0.31 -8.55 3.13
C SER A 197 -0.18 -9.65 2.07
N ASN A 198 0.95 -9.68 1.36
CA ASN A 198 1.34 -10.68 0.38
C ASN A 198 2.31 -11.72 0.97
N THR A 199 2.66 -12.74 0.21
CA THR A 199 3.71 -13.69 0.59
C THR A 199 4.91 -13.52 -0.31
N SER A 200 6.07 -13.18 0.27
CA SER A 200 7.33 -13.04 -0.45
C SER A 200 8.24 -14.25 -0.25
N VAL A 201 8.89 -14.69 -1.33
CA VAL A 201 9.91 -15.73 -1.33
C VAL A 201 11.18 -15.17 -1.95
N MET A 202 12.25 -15.18 -1.18
CA MET A 202 13.57 -14.78 -1.65
C MET A 202 14.13 -15.85 -2.59
N LEU A 203 14.62 -15.45 -3.74
CA LEU A 203 15.21 -16.33 -4.75
C LEU A 203 16.70 -16.02 -4.89
N GLY A 204 17.51 -16.75 -4.13
CA GLY A 204 18.92 -16.42 -3.93
C GLY A 204 19.10 -15.04 -3.31
N GLU A 205 20.02 -14.26 -3.88
CA GLU A 205 20.23 -12.83 -3.58
C GLU A 205 19.90 -11.96 -4.80
N ILE A 206 19.05 -12.46 -5.69
CA ILE A 206 18.81 -11.85 -7.01
C ILE A 206 17.39 -11.35 -7.15
N ALA A 207 16.40 -12.11 -6.67
CA ALA A 207 15.00 -11.81 -6.91
C ALA A 207 14.09 -12.12 -5.72
N ILE A 208 12.91 -11.53 -5.77
CA ILE A 208 11.81 -11.78 -4.84
C ILE A 208 10.61 -12.21 -5.66
N LEU A 209 10.03 -13.36 -5.32
CA LEU A 209 8.72 -13.77 -5.81
C LEU A 209 7.67 -13.29 -4.80
N LYS A 210 6.87 -12.30 -5.20
CA LYS A 210 5.75 -11.74 -4.40
C LYS A 210 4.46 -12.39 -4.88
N LEU A 211 3.81 -13.19 -4.03
CA LEU A 211 2.50 -13.79 -4.33
C LEU A 211 1.39 -12.94 -3.73
N PHE A 212 0.42 -12.59 -4.54
CA PHE A 212 -0.79 -11.88 -4.11
C PHE A 212 -1.75 -12.88 -3.48
N ARG A 213 -1.99 -12.77 -2.19
CA ARG A 213 -2.83 -13.73 -1.45
C ARG A 213 -4.30 -13.39 -1.52
N ARG A 214 -4.67 -12.15 -1.32
CA ARG A 214 -6.00 -11.62 -1.61
C ARG A 214 -5.97 -11.05 -3.02
N LEU A 215 -6.77 -11.60 -3.90
CA LEU A 215 -6.77 -11.20 -5.29
C LEU A 215 -7.65 -9.98 -5.52
N GLU A 216 -7.10 -9.03 -6.20
CA GLU A 216 -7.83 -7.94 -6.84
C GLU A 216 -8.08 -8.32 -8.30
N LEU A 217 -9.35 -8.21 -8.76
CA LEU A 217 -9.68 -8.58 -10.13
C LEU A 217 -9.11 -7.59 -11.15
N GLY A 218 -8.57 -8.11 -12.23
CA GLY A 218 -7.89 -7.37 -13.28
C GLY A 218 -6.37 -7.36 -13.13
N HIS A 219 -5.71 -6.47 -13.88
CA HIS A 219 -4.25 -6.36 -13.85
C HIS A 219 -3.79 -5.59 -12.60
N ASN A 220 -2.76 -6.05 -11.92
CA ASN A 220 -2.25 -5.42 -10.70
C ASN A 220 -1.51 -4.11 -11.04
N LEU A 221 -1.74 -3.05 -10.24
CA LEU A 221 -1.17 -1.73 -10.49
C LEU A 221 0.35 -1.70 -10.35
N ASP A 222 0.90 -2.42 -9.39
CA ASP A 222 2.34 -2.49 -9.13
C ASP A 222 3.06 -3.15 -10.32
N ILE A 223 2.49 -4.22 -10.89
CA ILE A 223 3.00 -4.85 -12.12
C ILE A 223 2.91 -3.91 -13.30
N GLU A 224 1.76 -3.27 -13.52
CA GLU A 224 1.52 -2.36 -14.65
C GLU A 224 2.53 -1.21 -14.64
N VAL A 225 2.77 -0.60 -13.48
CA VAL A 225 3.72 0.51 -13.33
C VAL A 225 5.15 0.04 -13.48
N HIS A 226 5.55 -1.05 -12.80
CA HIS A 226 6.91 -1.60 -12.95
C HIS A 226 7.22 -1.98 -14.40
N ALA A 227 6.28 -2.59 -15.13
CA ALA A 227 6.47 -2.95 -16.53
C ALA A 227 6.70 -1.69 -17.40
N ALA A 228 5.93 -0.63 -17.17
CA ALA A 228 6.07 0.63 -17.89
C ALA A 228 7.40 1.33 -17.59
N LEU A 229 7.77 1.45 -16.31
CA LEU A 229 9.00 2.10 -15.88
C LEU A 229 10.25 1.32 -16.35
N ASN A 230 10.23 0.01 -16.26
CA ASN A 230 11.32 -0.84 -16.77
C ASN A 230 11.45 -0.72 -18.31
N ALA A 231 10.33 -0.67 -19.05
CA ALA A 231 10.35 -0.46 -20.50
C ALA A 231 10.88 0.93 -20.88
N ALA A 232 10.65 1.94 -20.04
CA ALA A 232 11.22 3.29 -20.20
C ALA A 232 12.70 3.38 -19.78
N GLY A 233 13.29 2.33 -19.21
CA GLY A 233 14.68 2.29 -18.76
C GLY A 233 14.93 3.02 -17.44
N ILE A 234 13.90 3.25 -16.63
CA ILE A 234 14.02 3.87 -15.30
C ILE A 234 14.74 2.93 -14.35
N SER A 235 15.81 3.41 -13.74
CA SER A 235 16.62 2.66 -12.77
C SER A 235 16.20 2.86 -11.33
N ASP A 236 15.36 3.85 -11.03
CA ASP A 236 14.93 4.20 -9.67
C ASP A 236 13.78 3.33 -9.13
N VAL A 237 13.53 2.21 -9.77
CA VAL A 237 12.62 1.13 -9.34
C VAL A 237 13.33 -0.21 -9.39
N ALA A 238 12.77 -1.22 -8.74
CA ALA A 238 13.25 -2.59 -8.87
C ALA A 238 13.03 -3.13 -10.29
N GLY A 239 13.95 -3.95 -10.81
CA GLY A 239 13.78 -4.64 -12.08
C GLY A 239 12.61 -5.63 -12.01
N LEU A 240 11.71 -5.60 -12.99
CA LEU A 240 10.63 -6.58 -13.13
C LEU A 240 11.13 -7.75 -13.97
N PHE A 241 11.19 -8.94 -13.39
CA PHE A 241 11.63 -10.16 -14.07
C PHE A 241 10.47 -10.95 -14.69
N GLY A 242 9.25 -10.71 -14.22
CA GLY A 242 8.07 -11.31 -14.79
C GLY A 242 6.89 -11.32 -13.82
N TRP A 243 5.73 -11.80 -14.32
CA TRP A 243 4.52 -11.94 -13.53
C TRP A 243 3.68 -13.14 -13.99
N ILE A 244 2.72 -13.52 -13.17
CA ILE A 244 1.83 -14.65 -13.38
C ILE A 244 0.40 -14.17 -13.33
N GLU A 245 -0.35 -14.40 -14.40
CA GLU A 245 -1.77 -14.12 -14.51
C GLU A 245 -2.59 -15.39 -14.35
N GLY A 246 -3.72 -15.29 -13.69
CA GLY A 246 -4.74 -16.32 -13.58
C GLY A 246 -6.05 -15.87 -14.20
N SER A 247 -6.75 -16.81 -14.84
CA SER A 247 -8.06 -16.59 -15.40
C SER A 247 -8.93 -17.82 -15.11
N TRP A 248 -10.14 -17.60 -14.60
CA TRP A 248 -11.04 -18.70 -14.22
C TRP A 248 -12.50 -18.29 -14.38
N VAL A 249 -13.39 -19.29 -14.39
CA VAL A 249 -14.84 -19.06 -14.42
C VAL A 249 -15.41 -19.24 -13.01
N SER A 250 -16.09 -18.21 -12.49
CA SER A 250 -16.89 -18.28 -11.28
C SER A 250 -18.29 -17.72 -11.56
N ASP A 251 -19.33 -18.45 -11.14
CA ASP A 251 -20.75 -18.11 -11.40
C ASP A 251 -21.06 -17.76 -12.85
N GLY A 252 -20.43 -18.46 -13.80
CA GLY A 252 -20.60 -18.26 -15.24
C GLY A 252 -19.95 -17.00 -15.80
N ARG A 253 -19.15 -16.28 -15.00
CA ARG A 253 -18.36 -15.12 -15.41
C ARG A 253 -16.89 -15.49 -15.51
N GLN A 254 -16.24 -15.00 -16.57
CA GLN A 254 -14.78 -15.04 -16.67
C GLN A 254 -14.21 -13.97 -15.75
N LEU A 255 -13.31 -14.38 -14.86
CA LEU A 255 -12.56 -13.52 -13.96
C LEU A 255 -11.07 -13.64 -14.28
N ASP A 256 -10.35 -12.53 -14.15
CA ASP A 256 -8.92 -12.45 -14.39
C ASP A 256 -8.29 -11.72 -13.20
N ALA A 257 -7.10 -12.16 -12.78
CA ALA A 257 -6.29 -11.47 -11.77
C ALA A 257 -4.81 -11.81 -11.97
N ASP A 258 -3.95 -10.92 -11.50
CA ASP A 258 -2.54 -11.27 -11.31
C ASP A 258 -2.36 -12.06 -10.02
N LEU A 259 -1.54 -13.11 -10.09
CA LEU A 259 -1.30 -14.04 -8.99
C LEU A 259 0.02 -13.79 -8.29
N ALA A 260 1.01 -13.33 -9.04
CA ALA A 260 2.36 -13.10 -8.52
C ALA A 260 3.18 -12.21 -9.44
N MET A 261 4.20 -11.56 -8.88
CA MET A 261 5.27 -10.91 -9.62
C MET A 261 6.64 -11.38 -9.14
N VAL A 262 7.64 -11.28 -10.00
CA VAL A 262 9.05 -11.53 -9.66
C VAL A 262 9.83 -10.26 -9.96
N ILE A 263 10.40 -9.68 -8.92
CA ILE A 263 11.15 -8.41 -8.98
C ILE A 263 12.58 -8.61 -8.50
N GLU A 264 13.44 -7.67 -8.82
CA GLU A 264 14.82 -7.59 -8.35
C GLU A 264 14.87 -7.49 -6.82
N GLN A 265 15.76 -8.28 -6.21
CA GLN A 265 16.13 -8.10 -4.81
C GLN A 265 17.17 -6.98 -4.71
N LEU A 266 16.83 -5.92 -4.01
CA LEU A 266 17.68 -4.75 -3.86
C LEU A 266 18.74 -5.00 -2.77
N ALA A 267 19.93 -5.45 -3.18
CA ALA A 267 21.01 -5.78 -2.25
C ALA A 267 21.51 -4.54 -1.50
N GLY A 268 21.69 -4.68 -0.18
CA GLY A 268 22.18 -3.59 0.67
C GLY A 268 21.22 -2.41 0.83
N ALA A 269 19.95 -2.62 0.47
CA ALA A 269 18.93 -1.59 0.64
C ALA A 269 18.68 -1.28 2.11
N VAL A 270 18.53 0.01 2.41
CA VAL A 270 18.11 0.53 3.71
C VAL A 270 16.78 1.24 3.50
N ASP A 271 15.83 0.99 4.35
CA ASP A 271 14.53 1.66 4.34
C ASP A 271 14.72 3.18 4.48
N GLY A 272 13.99 3.96 3.65
CA GLY A 272 14.15 5.41 3.61
C GLY A 272 13.71 6.10 4.89
N TRP A 273 12.70 5.55 5.57
CA TRP A 273 12.27 6.05 6.88
C TRP A 273 13.36 5.81 7.93
N ASP A 274 13.93 4.61 7.98
CA ASP A 274 15.01 4.28 8.90
C ASP A 274 16.25 5.14 8.66
N LEU A 275 16.59 5.40 7.39
CA LEU A 275 17.70 6.26 7.02
C LEU A 275 17.49 7.71 7.51
N ALA A 276 16.27 8.23 7.34
CA ALA A 276 15.87 9.55 7.82
C ALA A 276 16.00 9.66 9.36
N LEU A 277 15.49 8.66 10.09
CA LEU A 277 15.59 8.61 11.55
C LEU A 277 17.05 8.49 12.03
N GLN A 278 17.89 7.74 11.34
CA GLN A 278 19.32 7.64 11.64
C GLN A 278 20.02 9.00 11.48
N SER A 279 19.73 9.72 10.39
CA SER A 279 20.26 11.08 10.17
C SER A 279 19.83 12.04 11.26
N LEU A 280 18.55 12.07 11.61
CA LEU A 280 18.01 12.89 12.68
C LEU A 280 18.68 12.63 14.03
N ARG A 281 18.86 11.36 14.39
CA ARG A 281 19.54 10.98 15.62
C ARG A 281 21.01 11.41 15.62
N ALA A 282 21.69 11.31 14.48
CA ALA A 282 23.07 11.74 14.33
C ALA A 282 23.24 13.25 14.47
N GLU A 283 22.35 14.05 13.88
CA GLU A 283 22.38 15.52 13.99
C GLU A 283 22.09 16.04 15.41
N ASN A 284 21.30 15.30 16.17
CA ASN A 284 20.95 15.62 17.55
C ASN A 284 21.90 15.00 18.59
N ALA A 285 22.93 14.24 18.15
CA ALA A 285 23.90 13.64 19.06
C ALA A 285 24.78 14.71 19.74
N PRO A 286 25.13 14.54 21.04
CA PRO A 286 25.97 15.49 21.78
C PRO A 286 27.34 15.70 21.15
N THR A 287 27.88 14.69 20.49
CA THR A 287 29.13 14.74 19.74
C THR A 287 28.76 14.70 18.25
N LYS A 288 28.83 15.85 17.57
CA LYS A 288 28.62 15.91 16.11
C LYS A 288 29.71 15.07 15.42
N ILE A 289 29.37 13.84 15.09
CA ILE A 289 30.09 13.09 14.07
C ILE A 289 29.69 13.78 12.76
N LYS A 290 30.64 14.52 12.15
CA LYS A 290 30.42 15.02 10.79
C LYS A 290 30.28 13.80 9.88
N THR A 291 29.03 13.40 9.59
CA THR A 291 28.75 12.54 8.45
C THR A 291 28.93 13.41 7.20
N ASP A 292 29.69 12.92 6.24
CA ASP A 292 30.10 13.66 5.03
C ASP A 292 28.91 14.04 4.09
N SER A 293 27.70 13.50 4.32
CA SER A 293 26.48 13.86 3.59
C SER A 293 25.34 14.18 4.57
N SER A 294 24.78 15.37 4.43
CA SER A 294 23.50 15.74 5.06
C SER A 294 22.38 14.98 4.38
N PHE A 295 21.35 14.52 5.11
CA PHE A 295 20.16 13.88 4.53
C PHE A 295 19.43 14.78 3.50
N ALA A 296 19.67 16.09 3.55
CA ALA A 296 19.18 17.02 2.54
C ALA A 296 19.70 16.70 1.12
N ALA A 297 20.94 16.20 0.98
CA ALA A 297 21.45 15.76 -0.32
C ALA A 297 20.71 14.50 -0.82
N GLU A 298 20.41 13.59 0.10
CA GLU A 298 19.60 12.40 -0.20
C GLU A 298 18.16 12.76 -0.54
N ALA A 299 17.56 13.72 0.17
CA ALA A 299 16.22 14.23 -0.12
C ALA A 299 16.16 14.88 -1.53
N GLU A 300 17.21 15.64 -1.92
CA GLU A 300 17.29 16.21 -3.25
C GLU A 300 17.45 15.13 -4.35
N ALA A 301 18.25 14.09 -4.08
CA ALA A 301 18.36 12.94 -4.98
C ALA A 301 17.02 12.18 -5.12
N LEU A 302 16.28 12.02 -4.03
CA LEU A 302 14.95 11.40 -4.04
C LEU A 302 13.93 12.25 -4.84
N GLY A 303 14.00 13.58 -4.74
CA GLY A 303 13.19 14.48 -5.56
C GLY A 303 13.44 14.27 -7.05
N ARG A 304 14.71 14.15 -7.47
CA ARG A 304 15.07 13.84 -8.87
C ARG A 304 14.52 12.48 -9.32
N ALA A 305 14.67 11.45 -8.49
CA ALA A 305 14.16 10.11 -8.79
C ALA A 305 12.63 10.12 -9.00
N LEU A 306 11.88 10.82 -8.15
CA LEU A 306 10.44 10.98 -8.34
C LEU A 306 10.09 11.73 -9.62
N ALA A 307 10.83 12.80 -9.96
CA ALA A 307 10.61 13.57 -11.19
C ALA A 307 10.82 12.71 -12.45
N GLU A 308 11.86 11.87 -12.48
CA GLU A 308 12.12 10.93 -13.57
C GLU A 308 11.01 9.88 -13.70
N ILE A 309 10.53 9.33 -12.57
CA ILE A 309 9.39 8.39 -12.55
C ILE A 309 8.12 9.07 -13.08
N HIS A 310 7.78 10.26 -12.58
CA HIS A 310 6.60 10.99 -13.05
C HIS A 310 6.67 11.31 -14.55
N HIS A 311 7.85 11.67 -15.05
CA HIS A 311 8.05 11.88 -16.49
C HIS A 311 7.81 10.59 -17.30
N ALA A 312 8.33 9.46 -16.84
CA ALA A 312 8.12 8.17 -17.49
C ALA A 312 6.66 7.72 -17.43
N LEU A 313 5.98 7.89 -16.28
CA LEU A 313 4.56 7.59 -16.15
C LEU A 313 3.69 8.46 -17.05
N ARG A 314 4.01 9.75 -17.19
CA ARG A 314 3.33 10.67 -18.09
C ARG A 314 3.41 10.24 -19.56
N THR A 315 4.50 9.64 -19.96
CA THR A 315 4.70 9.17 -21.35
C THR A 315 4.09 7.78 -21.58
N SER A 316 3.95 6.99 -20.54
CA SER A 316 3.48 5.59 -20.62
C SER A 316 1.98 5.43 -20.43
N PHE A 317 1.33 6.35 -19.71
CA PHE A 317 -0.10 6.27 -19.38
C PHE A 317 -0.88 7.49 -19.88
N ALA A 318 -2.21 7.35 -19.88
CA ALA A 318 -3.10 8.43 -20.23
C ALA A 318 -2.95 9.62 -19.28
N THR A 319 -2.96 10.82 -19.85
CA THR A 319 -2.95 12.09 -19.14
C THR A 319 -4.25 12.85 -19.39
N ALA A 320 -4.62 13.74 -18.50
CA ALA A 320 -5.78 14.61 -18.70
C ALA A 320 -5.52 16.00 -18.11
N LYS A 321 -6.29 16.97 -18.58
CA LYS A 321 -6.44 18.27 -17.93
C LYS A 321 -7.82 18.32 -17.28
N VAL A 322 -7.87 18.58 -15.98
CA VAL A 322 -9.11 18.64 -15.20
C VAL A 322 -9.24 20.01 -14.56
N LEU A 323 -10.48 20.46 -14.39
CA LEU A 323 -10.74 21.69 -13.64
C LEU A 323 -10.46 21.43 -12.16
N GLY A 324 -9.65 22.27 -11.54
CA GLY A 324 -9.33 22.20 -10.11
C GLY A 324 -10.56 22.28 -9.22
N ALA A 325 -11.62 22.94 -9.69
CA ALA A 325 -12.89 23.04 -8.98
C ALA A 325 -13.48 21.69 -8.56
N ARG A 326 -13.35 20.65 -9.38
CA ARG A 326 -13.81 19.31 -9.02
C ARG A 326 -12.98 18.71 -7.87
N THR A 327 -11.68 18.84 -7.95
CA THR A 327 -10.75 18.37 -6.91
C THR A 327 -10.96 19.15 -5.61
N ALA A 328 -11.08 20.47 -5.71
CA ALA A 328 -11.37 21.35 -4.59
C ALA A 328 -12.67 20.96 -3.86
N MET A 329 -13.76 20.68 -4.60
CA MET A 329 -15.02 20.23 -3.99
C MET A 329 -14.83 18.93 -3.18
N ILE A 330 -14.11 17.95 -3.71
CA ILE A 330 -13.84 16.69 -3.00
C ILE A 330 -13.04 16.95 -1.72
N MET A 331 -12.02 17.83 -1.78
CA MET A 331 -11.22 18.20 -0.61
C MET A 331 -12.05 18.99 0.43
N MET A 332 -12.93 19.89 0.01
CA MET A 332 -13.85 20.60 0.88
C MET A 332 -14.85 19.67 1.58
N ASP A 333 -15.42 18.71 0.87
CA ASP A 333 -16.32 17.71 1.45
C ASP A 333 -15.59 16.88 2.52
N ARG A 334 -14.37 16.45 2.22
CA ARG A 334 -13.50 15.74 3.17
C ARG A 334 -13.16 16.59 4.40
N LEU A 335 -12.85 17.87 4.21
CA LEU A 335 -12.60 18.82 5.31
C LEU A 335 -13.83 18.94 6.22
N HIS A 336 -15.03 19.11 5.64
CA HIS A 336 -16.26 19.24 6.43
C HIS A 336 -16.58 17.96 7.20
N GLU A 337 -16.33 16.80 6.61
CA GLU A 337 -16.49 15.52 7.30
C GLU A 337 -15.45 15.36 8.42
N ALA A 338 -14.18 15.63 8.13
CA ALA A 338 -13.11 15.57 9.13
C ALA A 338 -13.36 16.53 10.31
N ALA A 339 -13.87 17.73 10.06
CA ALA A 339 -14.18 18.70 11.11
C ALA A 339 -15.35 18.26 12.03
N ARG A 340 -16.28 17.42 11.52
CA ARG A 340 -17.31 16.78 12.35
C ARG A 340 -16.74 15.70 13.26
N ILE A 341 -15.72 14.98 12.78
CA ILE A 341 -15.05 13.90 13.51
C ILE A 341 -14.04 14.48 14.51
N ALA A 342 -13.25 15.47 14.09
CA ALA A 342 -12.17 16.09 14.84
C ALA A 342 -12.46 17.60 15.10
N PRO A 343 -13.10 17.98 16.21
CA PRO A 343 -13.48 19.38 16.49
C PRO A 343 -12.31 20.37 16.51
N ALA A 344 -11.08 19.90 16.75
CA ALA A 344 -9.87 20.71 16.71
C ALA A 344 -9.63 21.37 15.33
N LEU A 345 -10.19 20.80 14.25
CA LEU A 345 -10.13 21.37 12.90
C LEU A 345 -11.00 22.61 12.71
N ALA A 346 -12.07 22.78 13.50
CA ALA A 346 -13.10 23.79 13.24
C ALA A 346 -12.55 25.22 13.11
N GLN A 347 -11.56 25.59 13.92
CA GLN A 347 -10.92 26.92 13.87
C GLN A 347 -10.11 27.16 12.59
N HIS A 348 -9.68 26.12 11.90
CA HIS A 348 -8.84 26.18 10.69
C HIS A 348 -9.66 26.11 9.40
N VAL A 349 -10.93 25.68 9.47
CA VAL A 349 -11.81 25.50 8.29
C VAL A 349 -11.83 26.73 7.37
N PRO A 350 -11.99 28.00 7.86
CA PRO A 350 -12.02 29.14 6.94
C PRO A 350 -10.73 29.33 6.13
N GLY A 351 -9.55 29.09 6.75
CA GLY A 351 -8.26 29.20 6.07
C GLY A 351 -8.06 28.11 5.03
N LEU A 352 -8.44 26.86 5.37
CA LEU A 352 -8.35 25.72 4.46
C LEU A 352 -9.32 25.80 3.29
N LEU A 353 -10.53 26.34 3.50
CA LEU A 353 -11.47 26.58 2.39
C LEU A 353 -10.89 27.56 1.38
N ARG A 354 -10.22 28.64 1.82
CA ARG A 354 -9.54 29.57 0.88
C ARG A 354 -8.45 28.87 0.07
N CYS A 355 -7.66 28.00 0.71
CA CYS A 355 -6.67 27.20 0.03
C CYS A 355 -7.29 26.32 -1.08
N PHE A 356 -8.43 25.72 -0.81
CA PHE A 356 -9.14 24.91 -1.81
C PHE A 356 -9.87 25.77 -2.88
N ASP A 357 -10.34 26.96 -2.54
CA ASP A 357 -10.90 27.91 -3.52
C ASP A 357 -9.82 28.36 -4.53
N GLU A 358 -8.58 28.62 -4.07
CA GLU A 358 -7.44 28.91 -4.96
C GLU A 358 -7.17 27.75 -5.92
N LEU A 359 -7.09 26.52 -5.42
CA LEU A 359 -7.00 25.33 -6.25
C LEU A 359 -8.14 25.24 -7.26
N GLY A 360 -9.36 25.63 -6.84
CA GLY A 360 -10.55 25.59 -7.67
C GLY A 360 -10.47 26.49 -8.90
N ALA A 361 -9.67 27.54 -8.87
CA ALA A 361 -9.45 28.45 -10.00
C ALA A 361 -8.48 27.89 -11.05
N GLU A 362 -7.69 26.85 -10.70
CA GLU A 362 -6.63 26.32 -11.53
C GLU A 362 -7.12 25.22 -12.49
N THR A 363 -6.28 24.93 -13.49
CA THR A 363 -6.40 23.74 -14.34
C THR A 363 -5.28 22.78 -14.02
N LEU A 364 -5.61 21.59 -13.59
CA LEU A 364 -4.64 20.59 -13.17
C LEU A 364 -4.27 19.66 -14.33
N ASP A 365 -2.98 19.49 -14.54
CA ASP A 365 -2.44 18.36 -15.30
C ASP A 365 -2.47 17.11 -14.43
N THR A 366 -3.11 16.06 -14.92
CA THR A 366 -3.23 14.79 -14.20
C THR A 366 -2.65 13.63 -15.02
N GLN A 367 -2.05 12.68 -14.32
CA GLN A 367 -1.39 11.51 -14.89
C GLN A 367 -1.44 10.34 -13.91
N ARG A 368 -0.89 9.19 -14.30
CA ARG A 368 -0.58 8.13 -13.33
C ARG A 368 0.45 8.64 -12.33
N VAL A 369 0.19 8.44 -11.05
CA VAL A 369 1.06 8.79 -9.92
C VAL A 369 1.31 7.56 -9.05
N HIS A 370 2.20 7.65 -8.06
CA HIS A 370 2.38 6.62 -7.05
C HIS A 370 1.11 6.48 -6.18
N GLY A 371 0.57 7.62 -5.74
CA GLY A 371 -0.71 7.73 -5.03
C GLY A 371 -0.64 7.59 -3.51
N ASP A 372 0.41 6.97 -2.97
CA ASP A 372 0.71 6.89 -1.53
C ASP A 372 2.22 7.02 -1.25
N PHE A 373 2.83 8.07 -1.75
CA PHE A 373 4.28 8.26 -1.71
C PHE A 373 4.75 8.87 -0.39
N HIS A 374 5.62 8.17 0.31
CA HIS A 374 6.25 8.58 1.58
C HIS A 374 7.58 7.86 1.78
N LEU A 375 8.36 8.22 2.80
CA LEU A 375 9.68 7.62 3.07
C LEU A 375 9.65 6.09 3.20
N GLY A 376 8.59 5.52 3.78
CA GLY A 376 8.44 4.06 3.89
C GLY A 376 8.21 3.34 2.56
N GLN A 377 7.93 4.09 1.47
CA GLN A 377 7.84 3.55 0.10
C GLN A 377 9.13 3.78 -0.69
N THR A 378 10.24 3.98 0.01
CA THR A 378 11.54 4.22 -0.60
C THR A 378 12.63 3.36 0.03
N LEU A 379 13.55 2.87 -0.78
CA LEU A 379 14.73 2.14 -0.35
C LEU A 379 15.98 2.85 -0.88
N HIS A 380 16.95 3.08 -0.01
CA HIS A 380 18.26 3.59 -0.42
C HIS A 380 19.25 2.44 -0.60
N THR A 381 19.83 2.36 -1.78
CA THR A 381 20.81 1.33 -2.15
C THR A 381 22.17 1.97 -2.45
N PRO A 382 23.26 1.22 -2.56
CA PRO A 382 24.53 1.74 -3.05
C PRO A 382 24.48 2.39 -4.44
N ALA A 383 23.44 2.07 -5.22
CA ALA A 383 23.21 2.64 -6.56
C ALA A 383 22.27 3.87 -6.56
N GLY A 384 21.77 4.29 -5.40
CA GLY A 384 20.83 5.39 -5.24
C GLY A 384 19.45 4.94 -4.76
N TRP A 385 18.47 5.84 -4.86
CA TRP A 385 17.11 5.59 -4.42
C TRP A 385 16.37 4.59 -5.30
N LYS A 386 15.48 3.85 -4.68
CA LYS A 386 14.49 3.00 -5.32
C LYS A 386 13.14 3.30 -4.73
N ILE A 387 12.16 3.55 -5.58
CA ILE A 387 10.76 3.75 -5.20
C ILE A 387 10.04 2.42 -5.40
N ILE A 388 9.23 2.01 -4.42
CA ILE A 388 8.56 0.71 -4.35
C ILE A 388 7.09 0.89 -4.09
N ASP A 389 6.29 -0.16 -4.35
CA ASP A 389 4.90 -0.28 -3.93
C ASP A 389 3.91 0.70 -4.61
N PHE A 390 3.82 0.59 -5.94
CA PHE A 390 2.94 1.41 -6.77
C PHE A 390 1.46 0.94 -6.74
N GLU A 391 1.01 0.40 -5.63
CA GLU A 391 -0.39 -0.06 -5.47
C GLU A 391 -1.38 1.11 -5.28
N GLY A 392 -0.89 2.32 -5.00
CA GLY A 392 -1.72 3.50 -4.71
C GLY A 392 -2.31 3.49 -3.30
N GLU A 393 -3.22 4.41 -3.00
CA GLU A 393 -3.80 4.57 -1.67
C GLU A 393 -4.70 3.38 -1.30
N PRO A 394 -4.39 2.62 -0.22
CA PRO A 394 -5.13 1.40 0.15
C PRO A 394 -6.63 1.62 0.39
N ALA A 395 -7.01 2.81 0.88
CA ALA A 395 -8.40 3.17 1.16
C ALA A 395 -9.27 3.36 -0.09
N LYS A 396 -8.67 3.43 -1.28
CA LYS A 396 -9.37 3.60 -2.56
C LYS A 396 -9.58 2.26 -3.25
N THR A 397 -10.68 2.15 -4.00
CA THR A 397 -10.89 1.02 -4.92
C THR A 397 -9.83 1.00 -6.03
N ILE A 398 -9.57 -0.16 -6.64
CA ILE A 398 -8.65 -0.28 -7.78
C ILE A 398 -9.03 0.68 -8.92
N ALA A 399 -10.33 0.81 -9.19
CA ALA A 399 -10.82 1.70 -10.24
C ALA A 399 -10.44 3.16 -9.94
N GLU A 400 -10.53 3.60 -8.69
CA GLU A 400 -10.13 4.94 -8.26
C GLU A 400 -8.61 5.13 -8.26
N ARG A 401 -7.84 4.10 -7.84
CA ARG A 401 -6.37 4.14 -7.87
C ARG A 401 -5.81 4.26 -9.30
N ARG A 402 -6.57 3.77 -10.30
CA ARG A 402 -6.21 3.87 -11.72
C ARG A 402 -6.49 5.23 -12.34
N LEU A 403 -7.30 6.07 -11.70
CA LEU A 403 -7.60 7.39 -12.23
C LEU A 403 -6.36 8.28 -12.19
N PRO A 404 -6.13 9.09 -13.24
CA PRO A 404 -5.08 10.11 -13.23
C PRO A 404 -5.29 11.10 -12.07
N ASP A 405 -4.19 11.46 -11.40
CA ASP A 405 -4.18 12.47 -10.35
C ASP A 405 -3.03 13.47 -10.58
N SER A 406 -2.99 14.55 -9.83
CA SER A 406 -1.89 15.51 -9.90
C SER A 406 -0.63 14.90 -9.27
N VAL A 407 0.52 15.15 -9.88
CA VAL A 407 1.85 14.80 -9.33
C VAL A 407 2.10 15.40 -7.95
N TRP A 408 1.43 16.51 -7.63
CA TRP A 408 1.55 17.18 -6.34
C TRP A 408 0.98 16.37 -5.17
N ARG A 409 0.18 15.33 -5.43
CA ARG A 409 -0.22 14.35 -4.42
C ARG A 409 0.99 13.64 -3.81
N ASP A 410 1.88 13.13 -4.66
CA ASP A 410 3.07 12.39 -4.21
C ASP A 410 4.09 13.34 -3.58
N VAL A 411 4.27 14.52 -4.16
CA VAL A 411 5.13 15.55 -3.58
C VAL A 411 4.66 15.93 -2.18
N ALA A 412 3.37 16.23 -1.99
CA ALA A 412 2.79 16.55 -0.69
C ALA A 412 2.97 15.41 0.32
N GLY A 413 2.74 14.15 -0.11
CA GLY A 413 2.94 12.97 0.73
C GLY A 413 4.36 12.87 1.27
N MET A 414 5.38 13.09 0.42
CA MET A 414 6.78 13.07 0.85
C MET A 414 7.12 14.22 1.78
N LEU A 415 6.62 15.45 1.50
CA LEU A 415 6.85 16.59 2.39
C LEU A 415 6.27 16.33 3.78
N ARG A 416 5.07 15.79 3.85
CA ARG A 416 4.45 15.35 5.12
C ARG A 416 5.26 14.26 5.81
N SER A 417 5.83 13.33 5.05
CA SER A 417 6.66 12.27 5.62
C SER A 417 7.93 12.78 6.31
N PHE A 418 8.56 13.85 5.79
CA PHE A 418 9.68 14.51 6.50
C PHE A 418 9.23 15.14 7.83
N ASP A 419 8.04 15.74 7.87
CA ASP A 419 7.49 16.31 9.11
C ASP A 419 7.23 15.23 10.16
N TYR A 420 6.71 14.07 9.75
CA TYR A 420 6.53 12.91 10.62
C TYR A 420 7.85 12.35 11.13
N ALA A 421 8.86 12.24 10.27
CA ALA A 421 10.20 11.79 10.70
C ALA A 421 10.78 12.72 11.75
N ALA A 422 10.69 14.04 11.54
CA ALA A 422 11.14 15.04 12.50
C ALA A 422 10.39 14.96 13.85
N ALA A 423 9.09 14.72 13.81
CA ALA A 423 8.27 14.58 15.01
C ALA A 423 8.57 13.27 15.78
N SER A 424 8.98 12.20 15.08
CA SER A 424 9.37 10.93 15.68
C SER A 424 10.67 11.01 16.51
N VAL A 425 11.50 12.03 16.28
CA VAL A 425 12.72 12.31 17.04
C VAL A 425 12.65 13.73 17.58
N PRO A 426 11.83 13.99 18.61
CA PRO A 426 11.61 15.34 19.13
C PRO A 426 12.91 15.89 19.76
N ALA A 427 13.60 16.77 19.03
CA ALA A 427 14.84 17.39 19.43
C ALA A 427 14.96 18.81 18.84
N PRO A 428 15.84 19.68 19.39
CA PRO A 428 15.91 21.09 18.98
C PRO A 428 16.18 21.33 17.49
N HIS A 429 16.89 20.41 16.82
CA HIS A 429 17.25 20.52 15.40
C HIS A 429 16.23 19.88 14.45
N SER A 430 15.28 19.07 14.95
CA SER A 430 14.36 18.31 14.11
C SER A 430 13.48 19.19 13.20
N PRO A 431 12.93 20.34 13.63
CA PRO A 431 12.18 21.21 12.72
C PRO A 431 13.05 21.80 11.59
N ALA A 432 14.29 22.20 11.91
CA ALA A 432 15.22 22.73 10.90
C ALA A 432 15.64 21.66 9.89
N TRP A 433 15.82 20.43 10.35
CA TRP A 433 16.10 19.28 9.50
C TRP A 433 14.93 19.04 8.51
N ALA A 434 13.69 18.99 9.00
CA ALA A 434 12.53 18.82 8.14
C ALA A 434 12.45 19.92 7.07
N ALA A 435 12.59 21.19 7.47
CA ALA A 435 12.58 22.31 6.54
C ALA A 435 13.67 22.19 5.46
N GLN A 436 14.88 21.78 5.84
CA GLN A 436 15.99 21.56 4.90
C GLN A 436 15.71 20.42 3.94
N CYS A 437 15.16 19.28 4.43
CA CYS A 437 14.81 18.13 3.59
C CYS A 437 13.69 18.48 2.61
N ARG A 438 12.63 19.17 3.06
CA ARG A 438 11.54 19.65 2.21
C ARG A 438 12.07 20.55 1.09
N ALA A 439 12.85 21.56 1.43
CA ALA A 439 13.44 22.47 0.45
C ALA A 439 14.39 21.74 -0.53
N ALA A 440 15.19 20.78 -0.05
CA ALA A 440 16.08 20.00 -0.89
C ALA A 440 15.33 19.06 -1.84
N PHE A 441 14.30 18.38 -1.34
CA PHE A 441 13.44 17.51 -2.14
C PHE A 441 12.77 18.29 -3.28
N LEU A 442 12.19 19.45 -2.98
CA LEU A 442 11.59 20.31 -3.99
C LEU A 442 12.60 20.78 -5.03
N ARG A 443 13.81 21.18 -4.62
CA ARG A 443 14.89 21.53 -5.59
C ARG A 443 15.29 20.36 -6.49
N GLY A 444 15.23 19.13 -5.98
CA GLY A 444 15.47 17.94 -6.78
C GLY A 444 14.33 17.62 -7.73
N TYR A 445 13.10 17.91 -7.32
CA TYR A 445 11.91 17.58 -8.07
C TYR A 445 11.62 18.56 -9.22
N VAL A 446 11.76 19.87 -8.98
CA VAL A 446 11.52 20.91 -9.98
C VAL A 446 12.83 21.47 -10.52
N ASP A 447 12.82 21.88 -11.79
CA ASP A 447 13.94 22.61 -12.40
C ASP A 447 13.74 24.11 -12.18
N GLY A 448 14.21 24.60 -11.05
CA GLY A 448 14.09 26.00 -10.64
C GLY A 448 13.25 26.21 -9.36
N GLU A 449 12.44 27.27 -9.37
CA GLU A 449 11.51 27.59 -8.29
C GLU A 449 10.07 27.29 -8.73
N LEU A 450 9.25 26.88 -7.77
CA LEU A 450 7.81 26.72 -8.00
C LEU A 450 7.16 28.06 -8.38
N ASP A 451 6.35 28.04 -9.41
CA ASP A 451 5.52 29.20 -9.73
C ASP A 451 4.33 29.34 -8.75
N GLU A 452 3.57 30.43 -8.85
CA GLU A 452 2.46 30.71 -7.94
C GLU A 452 1.36 29.64 -8.02
N THR A 453 1.07 29.13 -9.23
CA THR A 453 0.08 28.05 -9.44
C THR A 453 0.56 26.74 -8.80
N GLU A 454 1.80 26.35 -9.05
CA GLU A 454 2.38 25.15 -8.46
C GLU A 454 2.39 25.20 -6.93
N GLN A 455 2.75 26.36 -6.36
CA GLN A 455 2.70 26.58 -4.91
C GLN A 455 1.29 26.46 -4.36
N SER A 456 0.30 27.04 -5.04
CA SER A 456 -1.11 26.97 -4.62
C SER A 456 -1.63 25.54 -4.67
N VAL A 457 -1.37 24.82 -5.77
CA VAL A 457 -1.76 23.42 -5.94
C VAL A 457 -1.10 22.53 -4.89
N LEU A 458 0.21 22.65 -4.67
CA LEU A 458 0.94 21.88 -3.66
C LEU A 458 0.37 22.11 -2.26
N ARG A 459 0.12 23.38 -1.87
CA ARG A 459 -0.50 23.70 -0.58
C ARG A 459 -1.84 23.01 -0.37
N ALA A 460 -2.69 22.97 -1.40
CA ALA A 460 -3.97 22.31 -1.33
C ALA A 460 -3.83 20.80 -1.12
N TYR A 461 -2.88 20.14 -1.81
CA TYR A 461 -2.62 18.72 -1.60
C TYR A 461 -1.99 18.43 -0.22
N GLU A 462 -1.11 19.28 0.29
CA GLU A 462 -0.58 19.15 1.66
C GLU A 462 -1.70 19.32 2.71
N ALA A 463 -2.60 20.28 2.49
CA ALA A 463 -3.75 20.49 3.37
C ALA A 463 -4.68 19.27 3.37
N ASP A 464 -5.02 18.74 2.20
CA ASP A 464 -5.85 17.53 2.07
C ASP A 464 -5.23 16.32 2.76
N LYS A 465 -3.89 16.08 2.57
CA LYS A 465 -3.17 15.00 3.25
C LYS A 465 -3.17 15.21 4.77
N ALA A 466 -2.92 16.43 5.25
CA ALA A 466 -2.92 16.73 6.68
C ALA A 466 -4.31 16.54 7.32
N ILE A 467 -5.40 16.90 6.62
CA ILE A 467 -6.78 16.66 7.07
C ILE A 467 -7.04 15.17 7.23
N TYR A 468 -6.65 14.38 6.23
CA TYR A 468 -6.72 12.91 6.30
C TYR A 468 -5.95 12.37 7.51
N GLU A 469 -4.70 12.82 7.71
CA GLU A 469 -3.85 12.42 8.82
C GLU A 469 -4.47 12.75 10.19
N VAL A 470 -5.17 13.89 10.36
CA VAL A 470 -5.86 14.21 11.63
C VAL A 470 -6.87 13.15 12.01
N VAL A 471 -7.70 12.72 11.05
CA VAL A 471 -8.72 11.68 11.30
C VAL A 471 -8.06 10.34 11.58
N TYR A 472 -7.02 10.03 10.84
CA TYR A 472 -6.24 8.80 11.00
C TYR A 472 -5.59 8.73 12.39
N GLU A 473 -4.83 9.76 12.78
CA GLU A 473 -4.13 9.78 14.06
C GLU A 473 -5.09 9.76 15.23
N MET A 474 -6.20 10.49 15.14
CA MET A 474 -7.21 10.49 16.20
C MET A 474 -7.77 9.08 16.47
N ARG A 475 -7.90 8.26 15.42
CA ARG A 475 -8.45 6.90 15.55
C ARG A 475 -7.40 5.86 15.97
N ASN A 476 -6.18 6.00 15.48
CA ASN A 476 -5.16 4.96 15.57
C ASN A 476 -4.00 5.31 16.50
N ARG A 477 -3.60 6.58 16.57
CA ARG A 477 -2.43 7.06 17.34
C ARG A 477 -2.71 8.45 17.92
N PRO A 478 -3.61 8.60 18.90
CA PRO A 478 -4.06 9.92 19.41
C PRO A 478 -2.92 10.85 19.86
N ASP A 479 -1.82 10.29 20.35
CA ASP A 479 -0.64 11.06 20.77
C ASP A 479 0.09 11.76 19.60
N TRP A 480 -0.17 11.34 18.37
CA TRP A 480 0.44 11.89 17.16
C TRP A 480 -0.38 12.97 16.46
N ILE A 481 -1.62 13.19 16.88
CA ILE A 481 -2.54 14.16 16.26
C ILE A 481 -1.97 15.58 16.21
N GLY A 482 -1.06 15.94 17.12
CA GLY A 482 -0.39 17.23 17.13
C GLY A 482 0.48 17.51 15.90
N ILE A 483 0.89 16.46 15.16
CA ILE A 483 1.71 16.60 13.95
C ILE A 483 0.89 17.21 12.81
N PRO A 484 -0.22 16.57 12.36
CA PRO A 484 -1.01 17.11 11.29
C PRO A 484 -1.73 18.41 11.70
N LEU A 485 -2.14 18.58 12.95
CA LEU A 485 -2.77 19.83 13.42
C LEU A 485 -1.81 21.04 13.33
N ARG A 486 -0.52 20.86 13.55
CA ARG A 486 0.48 21.92 13.37
C ARG A 486 0.59 22.34 11.91
N ALA A 487 0.70 21.38 10.99
CA ALA A 487 0.76 21.68 9.56
C ALA A 487 -0.51 22.39 9.08
N ILE A 488 -1.68 21.94 9.54
CA ILE A 488 -2.95 22.59 9.24
C ILE A 488 -2.99 24.03 9.74
N ALA A 489 -2.47 24.31 10.95
CA ALA A 489 -2.42 25.66 11.49
C ALA A 489 -1.53 26.58 10.63
N GLU A 490 -0.38 26.09 10.17
CA GLU A 490 0.54 26.80 9.30
C GLU A 490 -0.10 27.09 7.93
N LEU A 491 -0.63 26.07 7.26
CA LEU A 491 -1.29 26.18 5.95
C LEU A 491 -2.52 27.09 5.98
N ALA A 492 -3.30 27.06 7.06
CA ALA A 492 -4.47 27.92 7.23
C ALA A 492 -4.10 29.40 7.52
N ALA A 493 -2.93 29.63 8.15
CA ALA A 493 -2.46 30.97 8.50
C ALA A 493 -1.85 31.72 7.29
N GLU A 494 -1.13 31.03 6.42
CA GLU A 494 -0.53 31.58 5.19
C GLU A 494 -1.59 32.23 4.27
N ASN A 495 -2.84 31.80 4.35
CA ASN A 495 -3.97 32.30 3.58
C ASN A 495 -4.82 33.33 4.33
N GLN A 496 -4.37 33.87 5.46
CA GLN A 496 -5.04 34.97 6.12
C GLN A 496 -4.59 36.29 5.50
N ASP A 497 -5.54 37.05 4.94
CA ASP A 497 -5.29 38.41 4.45
C ASP A 497 -4.76 39.29 5.61
N PRO A 498 -3.59 39.97 5.47
CA PRO A 498 -3.06 40.85 6.50
C PRO A 498 -4.03 41.94 6.96
N GLY A 499 -5.07 42.20 6.19
CA GLY A 499 -6.12 43.20 6.50
C GLY A 499 -7.16 42.76 7.53
N GLU A 500 -7.37 41.46 7.74
CA GLU A 500 -8.41 40.94 8.66
C GLU A 500 -7.98 40.95 10.14
N LEU A 501 -6.68 40.97 10.41
CA LEU A 501 -6.11 41.08 11.76
C LEU A 501 -6.13 42.50 12.36
N ALA A 502 -6.56 43.49 11.60
CA ALA A 502 -6.47 44.90 12.01
C ALA A 502 -7.83 45.57 12.29
N SER A 503 -8.89 44.84 12.61
CA SER A 503 -10.15 45.47 13.06
C SER A 503 -10.25 45.42 14.58
N PRO A 504 -9.87 46.52 15.29
CA PRO A 504 -10.19 46.64 16.72
C PRO A 504 -11.70 46.82 16.88
N THR A 505 -12.29 45.99 17.71
CA THR A 505 -13.65 46.17 18.25
C THR A 505 -13.84 47.64 18.69
N LYS A 506 -14.63 48.38 17.94
CA LYS A 506 -15.12 49.69 18.41
C LYS A 506 -16.05 49.42 19.58
N GLU A 507 -15.56 49.71 20.78
CA GLU A 507 -16.38 49.90 21.97
C GLU A 507 -17.52 50.91 21.66
N ARG A 508 -18.74 50.47 21.85
CA ARG A 508 -19.92 51.36 21.84
C ARG A 508 -19.82 52.31 23.04
N GLY A 509 -19.48 53.53 22.74
CA GLY A 509 -19.54 54.62 23.71
C GLY A 509 -20.96 54.80 24.27
N GLU A 510 -20.99 55.08 25.53
CA GLU A 510 -22.14 55.39 26.37
C GLU A 510 -23.05 56.45 25.78
N LEU A 511 -24.34 56.16 25.75
CA LEU A 511 -25.39 57.12 25.57
C LEU A 511 -25.55 57.93 26.86
N ALA A 512 -25.10 59.22 26.87
CA ALA A 512 -25.42 60.19 27.87
C ALA A 512 -26.88 60.63 27.72
N SER A 513 -27.65 60.50 28.78
CA SER A 513 -28.99 61.10 28.93
C SER A 513 -28.95 62.66 28.95
N PRO A 514 -29.90 63.36 28.34
CA PRO A 514 -30.04 64.79 28.54
C PRO A 514 -30.80 65.07 29.84
N ALA A 515 -30.21 65.90 30.66
CA ALA A 515 -30.90 66.55 31.80
C ALA A 515 -31.87 67.62 31.33
N THR A 516 -32.97 67.62 31.98
CA THR A 516 -34.07 68.66 31.96
C THR A 516 -33.61 70.04 32.39
N GLU A 517 -33.96 71.05 31.58
CA GLU A 517 -34.71 72.23 32.01
C GLU A 517 -35.53 72.74 30.85
#